data_27bb4bed0df4faf4072bb9a61057b53f
#
_entry.id   27bb4bed0df4faf4072bb9a61057b53f
#
_cell.length_a   1.000
_cell.length_b   1.000
_cell.length_c   1.000
_cell.angle_alpha   90.00
_cell.angle_beta   90.00
_cell.angle_gamma   90.00
#
_symmetry.space_group_name_H-M   'P 1'
#
loop_
_entity.id
_entity.type
_entity.pdbx_description
1 polymer ?
#
loop_
_entity_poly.entity_id
_entity_poly.type
_entity_poly.pdbx_seq_one_letter_code
_entity_poly.pdbx_strand_id
1 'polypeptide(L)'
;MLSLTAGQAGWAMGSGRPPSCAAAPGVVVKAAALDQICAAFDRARAQRPDGGALLLRVLAFSETAVTLRLDRDPPLPNPMERSLSISDRALSPDIIARFIDRMLLDLPPA
;
A
#
# COMPACT_ATOMS: atom_id res chain seq x y z
N MET A 1 5.85 14.85 -29.85
CA MET A 1 5.77 14.77 -29.40
C MET A 1 5.61 14.52 -28.54
N LEU A 2 5.67 14.56 -28.43
CA LEU A 2 5.48 14.45 -27.54
C LEU A 2 5.29 14.08 -26.71
N SER A 3 5.48 14.15 -26.71
CA SER A 3 5.29 13.83 -25.86
C SER A 3 5.08 13.45 -25.07
N LEU A 4 5.10 13.50 -25.09
CA LEU A 4 4.77 13.24 -24.25
C LEU A 4 4.53 12.83 -23.57
N THR A 5 4.70 12.85 -23.71
CA THR A 5 4.38 12.56 -22.92
C THR A 5 4.06 12.15 -22.15
N ALA A 6 4.19 12.09 -22.28
CA ALA A 6 3.88 11.83 -21.44
C ALA A 6 3.68 11.49 -20.64
N GLY A 7 3.62 11.36 -20.62
CA GLY A 7 3.37 11.21 -19.77
C GLY A 7 3.36 10.97 -19.15
N GLN A 8 3.39 10.94 -19.03
CA GLN A 8 3.23 10.98 -18.41
C GLN A 8 2.78 10.90 -17.67
N ALA A 9 2.80 10.83 -17.79
CA ALA A 9 2.27 10.89 -17.09
C ALA A 9 1.68 10.82 -16.52
N GLY A 10 1.53 10.58 -16.54
CA GLY A 10 0.94 10.66 -15.97
C GLY A 10 0.50 10.77 -15.41
N TRP A 11 0.52 10.86 -15.24
CA TRP A 11 0.00 11.12 -14.74
C TRP A 11 -0.85 11.46 -14.41
N ALA A 12 -0.73 11.45 -14.39
CA ALA A 12 -1.50 11.79 -14.18
C ALA A 12 -2.30 12.26 -14.42
N MET A 13 -2.27 11.96 -14.67
CA MET A 13 -3.07 12.51 -15.04
C MET A 13 -4.19 12.83 -14.79
N GLY A 14 -4.02 13.01 -14.90
CA GLY A 14 -5.22 13.62 -15.13
C GLY A 14 -6.17 13.72 -14.01
N SER A 15 -6.40 12.71 -13.33
CA SER A 15 -7.38 12.71 -12.26
C SER A 15 -6.89 13.38 -10.98
N GLY A 16 -5.59 13.54 -10.81
CA GLY A 16 -5.03 14.05 -9.57
C GLY A 16 -5.18 13.13 -8.37
N ARG A 17 -5.70 11.94 -8.55
CA ARG A 17 -5.87 10.99 -7.44
C ARG A 17 -4.58 10.23 -7.21
N PRO A 18 -4.16 10.08 -5.94
CA PRO A 18 -2.98 9.27 -5.65
C PRO A 18 -3.25 7.79 -5.94
N PRO A 19 -2.23 7.00 -6.27
CA PRO A 19 -2.42 5.56 -6.41
C PRO A 19 -2.85 4.95 -5.07
N SER A 20 -3.67 3.92 -5.14
CA SER A 20 -4.20 3.26 -3.94
C SER A 20 -3.14 2.50 -3.16
N CYS A 21 -2.05 2.09 -3.82
CA CYS A 21 -0.96 1.38 -3.17
C CYS A 21 0.36 1.81 -3.79
N ALA A 22 1.29 2.26 -2.98
CA ALA A 22 2.58 2.74 -3.44
C ALA A 22 3.58 2.80 -2.30
N ALA A 23 4.87 2.91 -2.63
CA ALA A 23 5.87 3.29 -1.64
C ALA A 23 5.70 4.77 -1.29
N ALA A 24 5.96 5.13 -0.04
CA ALA A 24 5.94 6.52 0.38
C ALA A 24 7.04 7.30 -0.34
N PRO A 25 6.89 8.63 -0.52
CA PRO A 25 7.92 9.43 -1.17
C PRO A 25 9.30 9.22 -0.52
N GLY A 26 10.31 8.98 -1.34
CA GLY A 26 11.68 8.77 -0.88
C GLY A 26 11.98 7.34 -0.39
N VAL A 27 10.99 6.48 -0.33
CA VAL A 27 11.18 5.09 0.11
C VAL A 27 11.43 4.21 -1.10
N VAL A 28 12.51 3.44 -1.05
CA VAL A 28 12.88 2.53 -2.14
C VAL A 28 12.44 1.10 -1.77
N VAL A 29 11.61 0.52 -2.64
CA VAL A 29 11.14 -0.86 -2.49
C VAL A 29 11.33 -1.55 -3.83
N LYS A 30 11.85 -2.78 -3.83
CA LYS A 30 11.98 -3.55 -5.07
C LYS A 30 10.60 -3.71 -5.72
N ALA A 31 10.55 -3.59 -7.04
CA ALA A 31 9.29 -3.65 -7.78
C ALA A 31 8.52 -4.94 -7.50
N ALA A 32 9.20 -6.08 -7.46
CA ALA A 32 8.54 -7.37 -7.19
C ALA A 32 7.91 -7.42 -5.79
N ALA A 33 8.61 -6.85 -4.79
CA ALA A 33 8.09 -6.80 -3.42
C ALA A 33 6.89 -5.87 -3.33
N LEU A 34 6.97 -4.71 -3.96
CA LEU A 34 5.86 -3.75 -3.98
C LEU A 34 4.64 -4.36 -4.67
N ASP A 35 4.84 -5.06 -5.79
CA ASP A 35 3.75 -5.72 -6.51
C ASP A 35 3.05 -6.76 -5.63
N GLN A 36 3.80 -7.53 -4.85
CA GLN A 36 3.23 -8.52 -3.94
C GLN A 36 2.40 -7.86 -2.84
N ILE A 37 2.93 -6.78 -2.26
CA ILE A 37 2.23 -6.02 -1.22
C ILE A 37 0.93 -5.44 -1.79
N CYS A 38 1.00 -4.80 -2.94
CA CYS A 38 -0.15 -4.16 -3.55
C CYS A 38 -1.20 -5.17 -4.02
N ALA A 39 -0.78 -6.33 -4.51
CA ALA A 39 -1.71 -7.40 -4.87
C ALA A 39 -2.46 -7.93 -3.64
N ALA A 40 -1.76 -8.11 -2.52
CA ALA A 40 -2.39 -8.53 -1.28
C ALA A 40 -3.37 -7.48 -0.76
N PHE A 41 -2.99 -6.20 -0.86
CA PHE A 41 -3.86 -5.11 -0.47
C PHE A 41 -5.12 -5.05 -1.34
N ASP A 42 -4.97 -5.20 -2.65
CA ASP A 42 -6.11 -5.17 -3.57
C ASP A 42 -7.10 -6.30 -3.28
N ARG A 43 -6.59 -7.50 -2.96
CA ARG A 43 -7.46 -8.62 -2.59
C ARG A 43 -8.18 -8.36 -1.27
N ALA A 44 -7.47 -7.83 -0.28
CA ALA A 44 -8.02 -7.59 1.04
C ALA A 44 -9.09 -6.49 1.00
N ARG A 45 -8.80 -5.37 0.32
CA ARG A 45 -9.76 -4.26 0.27
C ARG A 45 -11.00 -4.59 -0.53
N ALA A 46 -10.92 -5.52 -1.47
CA ALA A 46 -12.07 -5.97 -2.25
C ALA A 46 -13.15 -6.62 -1.38
N GLN A 47 -12.80 -7.09 -0.17
CA GLN A 47 -13.74 -7.70 0.76
C GLN A 47 -14.50 -6.65 1.60
N ARG A 48 -14.19 -5.37 1.45
CA ARG A 48 -14.80 -4.31 2.24
C ARG A 48 -15.67 -3.40 1.39
N PRO A 49 -16.83 -2.94 1.92
CA PRO A 49 -17.66 -1.97 1.18
C PRO A 49 -16.93 -0.65 0.92
N ASP A 50 -16.00 -0.24 1.80
CA ASP A 50 -15.23 0.99 1.67
C ASP A 50 -13.87 0.79 1.00
N GLY A 51 -13.63 -0.39 0.41
CA GLY A 51 -12.30 -0.74 -0.10
C GLY A 51 -11.74 0.21 -1.15
N GLY A 52 -12.61 0.80 -1.97
CA GLY A 52 -12.17 1.73 -3.01
C GLY A 52 -11.63 3.05 -2.47
N ALA A 53 -11.92 3.38 -1.22
CA ALA A 53 -11.43 4.60 -0.57
C ALA A 53 -10.14 4.38 0.23
N LEU A 54 -9.68 3.14 0.34
CA LEU A 54 -8.50 2.81 1.15
C LEU A 54 -7.21 3.05 0.37
N LEU A 55 -6.20 3.57 1.08
CA LEU A 55 -4.89 3.88 0.53
C LEU A 55 -3.82 3.20 1.38
N LEU A 56 -2.87 2.53 0.74
CA LEU A 56 -1.75 1.89 1.44
C LEU A 56 -0.42 2.48 0.98
N ARG A 57 0.44 2.76 1.94
CA ARG A 57 1.81 3.24 1.65
C ARG A 57 2.82 2.36 2.37
N VAL A 58 3.88 2.00 1.66
CA VAL A 58 5.02 1.29 2.24
C VAL A 58 6.00 2.32 2.76
N LEU A 59 6.20 2.35 4.06
CA LEU A 59 7.09 3.33 4.70
C LEU A 59 8.51 2.80 4.86
N ALA A 60 8.66 1.48 5.00
CA ALA A 60 9.96 0.83 5.11
C ALA A 60 9.81 -0.62 4.69
N PHE A 61 10.85 -1.18 4.08
CA PHE A 61 10.84 -2.56 3.64
C PHE A 61 12.24 -3.15 3.67
N SER A 62 12.37 -4.36 4.23
CA SER A 62 13.57 -5.19 4.14
C SER A 62 13.12 -6.64 3.99
N GLU A 63 14.09 -7.56 3.91
CA GLU A 63 13.75 -8.98 3.78
C GLU A 63 12.99 -9.52 5.00
N THR A 64 13.18 -8.91 6.16
CA THR A 64 12.61 -9.41 7.42
C THR A 64 11.63 -8.47 8.07
N ALA A 65 11.42 -7.27 7.55
CA ALA A 65 10.58 -6.28 8.19
C ALA A 65 9.88 -5.39 7.17
N VAL A 66 8.66 -4.98 7.52
CA VAL A 66 7.88 -4.04 6.71
C VAL A 66 7.09 -3.11 7.62
N THR A 67 7.02 -1.84 7.24
CA THR A 67 6.17 -0.84 7.90
C THR A 67 5.20 -0.30 6.88
N LEU A 68 3.91 -0.35 7.20
CA LEU A 68 2.84 0.07 6.30
C LEU A 68 1.99 1.13 6.97
N ARG A 69 1.48 2.06 6.17
CA ARG A 69 0.48 3.04 6.60
C ARG A 69 -0.79 2.83 5.81
N LEU A 70 -1.91 2.72 6.52
CA LEU A 70 -3.23 2.57 5.93
C LEU A 70 -4.02 3.84 6.18
N ASP A 71 -4.55 4.43 5.13
CA ASP A 71 -5.30 5.67 5.18
C ASP A 71 -6.54 5.55 4.28
N ARG A 72 -7.31 6.62 4.21
CA ARG A 72 -8.52 6.73 3.37
C ARG A 72 -8.48 8.02 2.56
N ASP A 73 -9.34 8.08 1.58
CA ASP A 73 -9.65 9.30 0.85
C ASP A 73 -11.15 9.59 1.04
N PRO A 74 -11.53 10.59 1.87
CA PRO A 74 -10.69 11.61 2.51
C PRO A 74 -9.83 11.06 3.67
N PRO A 75 -8.69 11.71 3.97
CA PRO A 75 -7.74 11.21 4.96
C PRO A 75 -8.32 11.03 6.35
N LEU A 76 -7.85 9.99 7.03
CA LEU A 76 -8.18 9.75 8.43
C LEU A 76 -7.46 10.77 9.31
N PRO A 77 -8.05 11.17 10.48
CA PRO A 77 -7.34 12.04 11.42
C PRO A 77 -6.05 11.39 11.93
N ASN A 78 -6.06 10.08 12.11
CA ASN A 78 -4.88 9.32 12.54
C ASN A 78 -4.75 8.09 11.65
N PRO A 79 -4.00 8.18 10.54
CA PRO A 79 -3.78 7.01 9.69
C PRO A 79 -3.16 5.87 10.50
N MET A 80 -3.55 4.64 10.17
CA MET A 80 -3.03 3.46 10.87
C MET A 80 -1.64 3.14 10.34
N GLU A 81 -0.68 3.04 11.25
CA GLU A 81 0.68 2.67 10.89
C GLU A 81 1.09 1.46 11.71
N ARG A 82 1.55 0.41 11.04
CA ARG A 82 1.93 -0.84 11.68
C ARG A 82 3.21 -1.38 11.09
N SER A 83 4.00 -2.03 11.94
CA SER A 83 5.24 -2.68 11.53
C SER A 83 5.18 -4.16 11.85
N LEU A 84 5.78 -4.96 10.96
CA LEU A 84 5.94 -6.39 11.16
C LEU A 84 7.42 -6.73 10.99
N SER A 85 7.95 -7.51 11.91
CA SER A 85 9.34 -7.95 11.87
C SER A 85 9.42 -9.41 12.28
N ILE A 86 10.20 -10.20 11.54
CA ILE A 86 10.45 -11.60 11.88
C ILE A 86 11.95 -11.84 11.89
N SER A 87 12.42 -12.72 12.77
CA SER A 87 13.85 -12.87 13.03
C SER A 87 14.47 -14.14 12.48
N ASP A 88 13.66 -15.12 12.11
CA ASP A 88 14.16 -16.45 11.79
C ASP A 88 14.01 -16.82 10.30
N ARG A 89 13.46 -15.95 9.50
CA ARG A 89 13.25 -16.18 8.06
C ARG A 89 12.89 -14.88 7.35
N ALA A 90 12.86 -14.93 6.03
CA ALA A 90 12.42 -13.80 5.24
C ALA A 90 10.89 -13.67 5.25
N LEU A 91 10.38 -12.47 5.03
CA LEU A 91 8.97 -12.23 4.84
C LEU A 91 8.49 -12.97 3.59
N SER A 92 7.42 -13.73 3.73
CA SER A 92 6.79 -14.40 2.60
C SER A 92 5.54 -13.65 2.16
N PRO A 93 5.04 -13.87 0.92
CA PRO A 93 3.78 -13.28 0.49
C PRO A 93 2.62 -13.60 1.42
N ASP A 94 2.56 -14.82 1.97
CA ASP A 94 1.49 -15.21 2.90
C ASP A 94 1.54 -14.41 4.19
N ILE A 95 2.74 -14.21 4.73
CA ILE A 95 2.91 -13.42 5.97
C ILE A 95 2.47 -11.99 5.74
N ILE A 96 2.88 -11.41 4.62
CA ILE A 96 2.50 -10.04 4.26
C ILE A 96 0.99 -9.94 4.07
N ALA A 97 0.38 -10.90 3.38
CA ALA A 97 -1.07 -10.91 3.16
C ALA A 97 -1.84 -10.94 4.47
N ARG A 98 -1.43 -11.80 5.41
CA ARG A 98 -2.08 -11.87 6.73
C ARG A 98 -1.91 -10.59 7.52
N PHE A 99 -0.75 -9.96 7.41
CA PHE A 99 -0.50 -8.68 8.07
C PHE A 99 -1.44 -7.60 7.56
N ILE A 100 -1.60 -7.52 6.23
CA ILE A 100 -2.51 -6.56 5.61
C ILE A 100 -3.96 -6.86 5.99
N ASP A 101 -4.37 -8.12 5.94
CA ASP A 101 -5.72 -8.52 6.35
C ASP A 101 -6.01 -8.07 7.77
N ARG A 102 -5.04 -8.25 8.67
CA ARG A 102 -5.19 -7.85 10.07
C ARG A 102 -5.33 -6.34 10.21
N MET A 103 -4.55 -5.58 9.46
CA MET A 103 -4.66 -4.12 9.47
C MET A 103 -6.05 -3.68 9.05
N LEU A 104 -6.60 -4.29 8.00
CA LEU A 104 -7.93 -3.93 7.52
C LEU A 104 -9.03 -4.32 8.53
N LEU A 105 -8.86 -5.45 9.22
CA LEU A 105 -9.80 -5.85 10.27
C LEU A 105 -9.79 -4.88 11.45
N ASP A 106 -8.64 -4.30 11.75
CA ASP A 106 -8.49 -3.36 12.85
C ASP A 106 -8.94 -1.95 12.49
N LEU A 107 -9.17 -1.68 11.21
CA LEU A 107 -9.62 -0.37 10.75
C LEU A 107 -11.09 -0.16 11.12
N PRO A 108 -11.45 0.99 11.74
CA PRO A 108 -12.85 1.27 12.06
C PRO A 108 -13.72 1.29 10.80
N PRO A 109 -14.99 0.92 10.90
CA PRO A 109 -15.90 1.06 9.76
C PRO A 109 -16.07 2.52 9.36
N ALA A 110 -16.36 2.72 8.10
CA ALA A 110 -16.55 4.06 7.54
C ALA A 110 -17.81 4.74 8.10
#